data_e2ca39daa94e0d76a69edd888a3d533d
#
_entry.id   e2ca39daa94e0d76a69edd888a3d533d
#
_cell.length_a   1.000
_cell.length_b   1.000
_cell.length_c   1.000
_cell.angle_alpha   90.00
_cell.angle_beta   90.00
_cell.angle_gamma   90.00
#
_symmetry.space_group_name_H-M   'P 1'
#
loop_
_entity.id
_entity.type
_entity.pdbx_description
1 polymer ?
#
loop_
_entity_poly.entity_id
_entity_poly.type
_entity_poly.pdbx_seq_one_letter_code
_entity_poly.pdbx_strand_id
1 'polypeptide(L)'
;VRLLLLFALGAFVALILQIILPRLLPSGILAPDLVLILAVDLGMRHPGALTAVLAFGMGYAVDTFSGVELGLNALLLTLVFLFAYWLSRVLMSTSTAMGVIIVFTGVIFTDVANYLICSRFAAAERLHMIMPAILIQAAFTALLTPSVFRITAWGSRIVGLRQYNRNR
;
A
#
# COMPACT_ATOMS: atom_id res chain seq x y z
N VAL A 1 -9.73 -6.61 17.36
CA VAL A 1 -10.94 -6.09 16.71
C VAL A 1 -10.79 -4.59 16.42
N ARG A 2 -10.45 -3.74 17.42
CA ARG A 2 -10.35 -2.28 17.25
C ARG A 2 -9.29 -1.85 16.24
N LEU A 3 -8.13 -2.53 16.19
CA LEU A 3 -7.09 -2.28 15.19
C LEU A 3 -7.60 -2.56 13.78
N LEU A 4 -8.24 -3.72 13.59
CA LEU A 4 -8.78 -4.12 12.29
C LEU A 4 -9.83 -3.12 11.79
N LEU A 5 -10.71 -2.65 12.69
CA LEU A 5 -11.71 -1.64 12.35
C LEU A 5 -11.06 -0.31 11.93
N LEU A 6 -10.02 0.12 12.63
CA LEU A 6 -9.30 1.35 12.30
C LEU A 6 -8.65 1.27 10.90
N PHE A 7 -7.95 0.17 10.62
CA PHE A 7 -7.32 -0.02 9.31
C PHE A 7 -8.33 -0.29 8.20
N ALA A 8 -9.43 -1.02 8.48
CA ALA A 8 -10.50 -1.22 7.51
C ALA A 8 -11.20 0.12 7.17
N LEU A 9 -11.47 0.96 8.16
CA LEU A 9 -12.02 2.30 7.94
C LEU A 9 -11.02 3.18 7.18
N GLY A 10 -9.75 3.14 7.55
CA GLY A 10 -8.67 3.84 6.85
C GLY A 10 -8.56 3.41 5.39
N ALA A 11 -8.65 2.11 5.11
CA ALA A 11 -8.65 1.57 3.77
C ALA A 11 -9.87 2.02 2.96
N PHE A 12 -11.05 2.04 3.58
CA PHE A 12 -12.27 2.52 2.94
C PHE A 12 -12.15 4.00 2.55
N VAL A 13 -11.64 4.85 3.45
CA VAL A 13 -11.37 6.27 3.17
C VAL A 13 -10.30 6.41 2.08
N ALA A 14 -9.23 5.62 2.13
CA ALA A 14 -8.17 5.62 1.13
C ALA A 14 -8.71 5.25 -0.26
N LEU A 15 -9.57 4.23 -0.36
CA LEU A 15 -10.22 3.84 -1.60
C LEU A 15 -11.09 4.97 -2.18
N ILE A 16 -11.89 5.62 -1.35
CA ILE A 16 -12.72 6.76 -1.79
C ILE A 16 -11.83 7.88 -2.33
N LEU A 17 -10.74 8.20 -1.61
CA LEU A 17 -9.79 9.22 -2.05
C LEU A 17 -9.11 8.84 -3.36
N GLN A 18 -8.71 7.57 -3.54
CA GLN A 18 -8.11 7.07 -4.78
C GLN A 18 -9.05 7.15 -5.99
N ILE A 19 -10.37 7.02 -5.76
CA ILE A 19 -11.38 7.13 -6.83
C ILE A 19 -11.66 8.60 -7.18
N ILE A 20 -11.66 9.48 -6.18
CA ILE A 20 -12.01 10.89 -6.34
C ILE A 20 -10.83 11.71 -6.86
N LEU A 21 -9.63 11.46 -6.34
CA LEU A 21 -8.44 12.27 -6.62
C LEU A 21 -8.08 12.37 -8.11
N PRO A 22 -8.10 11.28 -8.91
CA PRO A 22 -7.83 11.35 -10.35
C PRO A 22 -8.86 12.15 -11.12
N ARG A 23 -10.10 12.24 -10.60
CA ARG A 23 -11.19 13.03 -11.26
C ARG A 23 -11.04 14.53 -11.01
N LEU A 24 -10.38 14.91 -9.93
CA LEU A 24 -10.13 16.31 -9.58
C LEU A 24 -8.85 16.86 -10.20
N LEU A 25 -7.88 15.98 -10.52
CA LEU A 25 -6.61 16.36 -11.12
C LEU A 25 -6.66 16.16 -12.64
N PRO A 26 -6.38 17.21 -13.45
CA PRO A 26 -6.50 17.15 -14.91
C PRO A 26 -5.50 16.21 -15.58
N SER A 27 -4.49 15.77 -14.90
CA SER A 27 -3.51 14.77 -15.36
C SER A 27 -3.69 13.49 -14.57
N GLY A 28 -4.39 12.49 -15.11
CA GLY A 28 -4.66 11.18 -14.49
C GLY A 28 -3.42 10.36 -14.07
N ILE A 29 -2.26 10.99 -14.04
CA ILE A 29 -0.94 10.39 -13.75
C ILE A 29 -0.61 10.37 -12.24
N LEU A 30 -1.35 11.12 -11.40
CA LEU A 30 -0.98 11.37 -10.00
C LEU A 30 -1.98 10.78 -8.99
N ALA A 31 -2.45 9.57 -9.17
CA ALA A 31 -3.23 8.88 -8.14
C ALA A 31 -2.27 8.16 -7.17
N PRO A 32 -2.07 8.66 -5.92
CA PRO A 32 -1.23 7.97 -4.95
C PRO A 32 -1.89 6.66 -4.51
N ASP A 33 -1.12 5.61 -4.34
CA ASP A 33 -1.61 4.35 -3.81
C ASP A 33 -1.64 4.36 -2.28
N LEU A 34 -2.73 4.95 -1.74
CA LEU A 34 -2.92 5.09 -0.29
C LEU A 34 -3.16 3.74 0.39
N VAL A 35 -3.78 2.79 -0.31
CA VAL A 35 -4.05 1.45 0.23
C VAL A 35 -2.75 0.67 0.41
N LEU A 36 -1.82 0.81 -0.53
CA LEU A 36 -0.48 0.21 -0.42
C LEU A 36 0.29 0.79 0.77
N ILE A 37 0.22 2.10 1.01
CA ILE A 37 0.86 2.72 2.18
C ILE A 37 0.31 2.11 3.48
N LEU A 38 -1.00 1.91 3.58
CA LEU A 38 -1.64 1.29 4.75
C LEU A 38 -1.22 -0.16 4.93
N ALA A 39 -1.10 -0.93 3.85
CA ALA A 39 -0.63 -2.31 3.89
C ALA A 39 0.82 -2.41 4.37
N VAL A 40 1.69 -1.50 3.93
CA VAL A 40 3.08 -1.42 4.40
C VAL A 40 3.15 -1.03 5.87
N ASP A 41 2.38 -0.03 6.32
CA ASP A 41 2.32 0.37 7.74
C ASP A 41 1.86 -0.81 8.62
N LEU A 42 0.86 -1.55 8.16
CA LEU A 42 0.33 -2.72 8.84
C LEU A 42 1.38 -3.84 8.95
N GLY A 43 2.11 -4.12 7.86
CA GLY A 43 3.16 -5.14 7.82
C GLY A 43 4.35 -4.80 8.73
N MET A 44 4.74 -3.52 8.78
CA MET A 44 5.86 -3.06 9.59
C MET A 44 5.54 -3.02 11.10
N ARG A 45 4.36 -2.50 11.47
CA ARG A 45 4.05 -2.18 12.88
C ARG A 45 3.17 -3.21 13.57
N HIS A 46 2.30 -3.89 12.82
CA HIS A 46 1.31 -4.81 13.37
C HIS A 46 1.28 -6.16 12.65
N PRO A 47 2.42 -6.88 12.59
CA PRO A 47 2.48 -8.16 11.88
C PRO A 47 1.64 -9.24 12.57
N GLY A 48 0.81 -9.93 11.81
CA GLY A 48 -0.03 -11.02 12.31
C GLY A 48 -0.84 -11.65 11.19
N ALA A 49 -1.40 -12.84 11.44
CA ALA A 49 -2.23 -13.53 10.46
C ALA A 49 -3.50 -12.74 10.11
N LEU A 50 -4.15 -12.14 11.12
CA LEU A 50 -5.33 -11.30 10.91
C LEU A 50 -5.04 -10.04 10.08
N THR A 51 -3.86 -9.44 10.27
CA THR A 51 -3.45 -8.27 9.50
C THR A 51 -3.05 -8.62 8.08
N ALA A 52 -2.53 -9.83 7.84
CA ALA A 52 -2.32 -10.35 6.50
C ALA A 52 -3.65 -10.57 5.74
N VAL A 53 -4.66 -11.14 6.42
CA VAL A 53 -6.01 -11.28 5.87
C VAL A 53 -6.63 -9.90 5.57
N LEU A 54 -6.39 -8.91 6.43
CA LEU A 54 -6.86 -7.55 6.19
C LEU A 54 -6.17 -6.93 4.97
N ALA A 55 -4.85 -7.10 4.81
CA ALA A 55 -4.12 -6.63 3.63
C ALA A 55 -4.66 -7.27 2.33
N PHE A 56 -4.94 -8.58 2.38
CA PHE A 56 -5.60 -9.28 1.28
C PHE A 56 -6.99 -8.70 0.97
N GLY A 57 -7.82 -8.48 2.01
CA GLY A 57 -9.15 -7.88 1.86
C GLY A 57 -9.13 -6.46 1.29
N MET A 58 -8.12 -5.65 1.69
CA MET A 58 -7.90 -4.31 1.11
C MET A 58 -7.60 -4.40 -0.39
N GLY A 59 -6.70 -5.29 -0.81
CA GLY A 59 -6.38 -5.51 -2.22
C GLY A 59 -7.57 -6.04 -3.02
N TYR A 60 -8.35 -6.95 -2.44
CA TYR A 60 -9.57 -7.44 -3.05
C TYR A 60 -10.63 -6.34 -3.26
N ALA A 61 -10.75 -5.43 -2.29
CA ALA A 61 -11.60 -4.25 -2.45
C ALA A 61 -11.10 -3.37 -3.61
N VAL A 62 -9.78 -3.12 -3.72
CA VAL A 62 -9.21 -2.40 -4.87
C VAL A 62 -9.60 -3.07 -6.18
N ASP A 63 -9.47 -4.40 -6.29
CA ASP A 63 -9.83 -5.16 -7.49
C ASP A 63 -11.30 -4.96 -7.87
N THR A 64 -12.19 -5.03 -6.89
CA THR A 64 -13.65 -4.88 -7.09
C THR A 64 -14.00 -3.49 -7.65
N PHE A 65 -13.30 -2.44 -7.23
CA PHE A 65 -13.56 -1.07 -7.68
C PHE A 65 -12.78 -0.67 -8.94
N SER A 66 -11.64 -1.31 -9.22
CA SER A 66 -10.79 -1.01 -10.38
C SER A 66 -11.26 -1.68 -11.67
N GLY A 67 -12.11 -2.72 -11.58
CA GLY A 67 -12.58 -3.48 -12.75
C GLY A 67 -11.48 -4.27 -13.47
N VAL A 68 -10.33 -4.46 -12.81
CA VAL A 68 -9.20 -5.29 -13.28
C VAL A 68 -9.46 -6.76 -12.91
N GLU A 69 -8.58 -7.67 -13.28
CA GLU A 69 -8.71 -9.10 -12.92
C GLU A 69 -8.81 -9.28 -11.40
N LEU A 70 -9.91 -9.89 -10.94
CA LEU A 70 -10.21 -10.09 -9.52
C LEU A 70 -9.12 -10.93 -8.85
N GLY A 71 -8.57 -10.42 -7.75
CA GLY A 71 -7.59 -11.10 -6.92
C GLY A 71 -6.13 -10.72 -7.22
N LEU A 72 -5.85 -10.00 -8.29
CA LEU A 72 -4.49 -9.61 -8.66
C LEU A 72 -3.90 -8.61 -7.65
N ASN A 73 -4.59 -7.49 -7.40
CA ASN A 73 -4.15 -6.53 -6.39
C ASN A 73 -4.21 -7.11 -4.97
N ALA A 74 -5.17 -8.01 -4.69
CA ALA A 74 -5.21 -8.73 -3.41
C ALA A 74 -3.92 -9.52 -3.18
N LEU A 75 -3.44 -10.26 -4.20
CA LEU A 75 -2.20 -11.01 -4.12
C LEU A 75 -0.99 -10.09 -4.01
N LEU A 76 -0.88 -9.08 -4.88
CA LEU A 76 0.24 -8.15 -4.91
C LEU A 76 0.36 -7.37 -3.59
N LEU A 77 -0.74 -6.88 -3.06
CA LEU A 77 -0.76 -6.14 -1.79
C LEU A 77 -0.36 -7.03 -0.61
N THR A 78 -0.78 -8.31 -0.64
CA THR A 78 -0.35 -9.29 0.36
C THR A 78 1.15 -9.58 0.27
N LEU A 79 1.71 -9.67 -0.93
CA LEU A 79 3.15 -9.84 -1.12
C LEU A 79 3.93 -8.62 -0.60
N VAL A 80 3.47 -7.40 -0.88
CA VAL A 80 4.07 -6.17 -0.35
C VAL A 80 4.00 -6.13 1.17
N PHE A 81 2.87 -6.52 1.77
CA PHE A 81 2.72 -6.65 3.22
C PHE A 81 3.73 -7.64 3.81
N LEU A 82 3.86 -8.84 3.22
CA LEU A 82 4.82 -9.86 3.66
C LEU A 82 6.26 -9.39 3.51
N PHE A 83 6.57 -8.70 2.42
CA PHE A 83 7.89 -8.12 2.20
C PHE A 83 8.21 -7.04 3.24
N ALA A 84 7.26 -6.15 3.52
CA ALA A 84 7.40 -5.13 4.58
C ALA A 84 7.60 -5.77 5.96
N TYR A 85 6.84 -6.82 6.27
CA TYR A 85 7.00 -7.60 7.48
C TYR A 85 8.39 -8.24 7.58
N TRP A 86 8.82 -8.95 6.54
CA TRP A 86 10.12 -9.61 6.51
C TRP A 86 11.26 -8.61 6.68
N LEU A 87 11.23 -7.52 5.93
CA LEU A 87 12.26 -6.49 5.95
C LEU A 87 12.34 -5.78 7.31
N SER A 88 11.19 -5.49 7.94
CA SER A 88 11.15 -4.91 9.29
C SER A 88 11.73 -5.84 10.36
N ARG A 89 11.64 -7.15 10.15
CA ARG A 89 12.25 -8.17 11.02
C ARG A 89 13.76 -8.25 10.84
N VAL A 90 14.24 -8.27 9.61
CA VAL A 90 15.66 -8.39 9.28
C VAL A 90 16.44 -7.16 9.75
N LEU A 91 15.91 -5.97 9.50
CA LEU A 91 16.57 -4.70 9.84
C LEU A 91 16.28 -4.23 11.27
N MET A 92 15.43 -4.96 12.03
CA MET A 92 15.00 -4.60 13.38
C MET A 92 14.58 -3.12 13.54
N SER A 93 14.13 -2.50 12.45
CA SER A 93 13.79 -1.08 12.36
C SER A 93 12.39 -0.89 11.81
N THR A 94 11.64 -0.02 12.46
CA THR A 94 10.32 0.45 12.01
C THR A 94 10.36 1.94 11.70
N SER A 95 11.50 2.43 11.17
CA SER A 95 11.67 3.84 10.86
C SER A 95 10.78 4.27 9.70
N THR A 96 10.31 5.51 9.74
CA THR A 96 9.50 6.09 8.66
C THR A 96 10.27 6.13 7.34
N ALA A 97 11.60 6.36 7.38
CA ALA A 97 12.44 6.34 6.19
C ALA A 97 12.44 4.97 5.50
N MET A 98 12.51 3.90 6.27
CA MET A 98 12.39 2.53 5.75
C MET A 98 11.01 2.29 5.10
N GLY A 99 9.94 2.78 5.74
CA GLY A 99 8.59 2.71 5.18
C GLY A 99 8.48 3.41 3.83
N VAL A 100 9.10 4.58 3.68
CA VAL A 100 9.15 5.33 2.41
C VAL A 100 9.82 4.52 1.30
N ILE A 101 10.96 3.86 1.60
CA ILE A 101 11.67 3.02 0.63
C ILE A 101 10.82 1.80 0.24
N ILE A 102 10.20 1.14 1.21
CA ILE A 102 9.35 -0.03 0.96
C ILE A 102 8.13 0.37 0.10
N VAL A 103 7.49 1.50 0.41
CA VAL A 103 6.35 2.00 -0.38
C VAL A 103 6.80 2.33 -1.80
N PHE A 104 7.90 3.05 -1.98
CA PHE A 104 8.41 3.38 -3.31
C PHE A 104 8.67 2.12 -4.16
N THR A 105 9.39 1.15 -3.59
CA THR A 105 9.67 -0.12 -4.27
C THR A 105 8.40 -0.95 -4.48
N GLY A 106 7.49 -0.94 -3.51
CA GLY A 106 6.22 -1.65 -3.57
C GLY A 106 5.30 -1.14 -4.68
N VAL A 107 5.18 0.18 -4.86
CA VAL A 107 4.40 0.78 -5.95
C VAL A 107 4.97 0.37 -7.30
N ILE A 108 6.29 0.50 -7.50
CA ILE A 108 6.92 0.08 -8.75
C ILE A 108 6.65 -1.40 -9.03
N PHE A 109 6.80 -2.24 -8.00
CA PHE A 109 6.57 -3.68 -8.12
C PHE A 109 5.11 -3.99 -8.51
N THR A 110 4.14 -3.38 -7.83
CA THR A 110 2.71 -3.62 -8.08
C THR A 110 2.29 -3.10 -9.45
N ASP A 111 2.72 -1.91 -9.84
CA ASP A 111 2.34 -1.31 -11.13
C ASP A 111 2.96 -2.07 -12.31
N VAL A 112 4.24 -2.45 -12.21
CA VAL A 112 4.90 -3.26 -13.24
C VAL A 112 4.25 -4.64 -13.33
N ALA A 113 3.98 -5.30 -12.19
CA ALA A 113 3.34 -6.60 -12.18
C ALA A 113 1.93 -6.55 -12.79
N ASN A 114 1.12 -5.57 -12.40
CA ASN A 114 -0.21 -5.34 -12.98
C ASN A 114 -0.12 -5.14 -14.50
N TYR A 115 0.78 -4.28 -14.96
CA TYR A 115 0.95 -4.02 -16.39
C TYR A 115 1.33 -5.29 -17.17
N LEU A 116 2.31 -6.04 -16.67
CA LEU A 116 2.77 -7.26 -17.34
C LEU A 116 1.69 -8.34 -17.37
N ILE A 117 0.98 -8.54 -16.27
CA ILE A 117 -0.07 -9.58 -16.19
C ILE A 117 -1.27 -9.18 -17.04
N CYS A 118 -1.77 -7.95 -16.94
CA CYS A 118 -2.90 -7.46 -17.73
C CYS A 118 -2.60 -7.43 -19.24
N SER A 119 -1.36 -7.13 -19.63
CA SER A 119 -0.93 -7.16 -21.02
C SER A 119 -0.62 -8.57 -21.53
N ARG A 120 -0.75 -9.59 -20.68
CA ARG A 120 -0.36 -11.00 -20.96
C ARG A 120 1.06 -11.11 -21.52
N PHE A 121 1.96 -10.26 -21.00
CA PHE A 121 3.36 -10.13 -21.45
C PHE A 121 3.54 -9.66 -22.89
N ALA A 122 2.47 -9.45 -23.65
CA ALA A 122 2.55 -9.03 -25.07
C ALA A 122 3.07 -7.60 -25.24
N ALA A 123 3.01 -6.77 -24.19
CA ALA A 123 3.41 -5.35 -24.23
C ALA A 123 4.69 -5.07 -23.42
N ALA A 124 5.49 -6.10 -23.11
CA ALA A 124 6.73 -5.92 -22.35
C ALA A 124 7.70 -4.92 -23.02
N GLU A 125 7.73 -4.88 -24.35
CA GLU A 125 8.53 -3.92 -25.12
C GLU A 125 8.11 -2.45 -24.90
N ARG A 126 6.84 -2.21 -24.52
CA ARG A 126 6.33 -0.84 -24.26
C ARG A 126 6.46 -0.41 -22.82
N LEU A 127 7.00 -1.27 -21.95
CA LEU A 127 7.16 -0.98 -20.52
C LEU A 127 7.99 0.31 -20.32
N HIS A 128 9.00 0.56 -21.16
CA HIS A 128 9.82 1.77 -21.08
C HIS A 128 9.00 3.07 -21.28
N MET A 129 7.88 3.02 -22.01
CA MET A 129 7.05 4.20 -22.25
C MET A 129 6.23 4.59 -21.01
N ILE A 130 5.83 3.61 -20.18
CA ILE A 130 5.02 3.87 -18.99
C ILE A 130 5.88 4.01 -17.71
N MET A 131 7.14 3.60 -17.76
CA MET A 131 8.07 3.70 -16.62
C MET A 131 8.15 5.11 -16.00
N PRO A 132 8.23 6.20 -16.77
CA PRO A 132 8.25 7.54 -16.18
C PRO A 132 7.00 7.85 -15.36
N ALA A 133 5.83 7.42 -15.83
CA ALA A 133 4.56 7.61 -15.11
C ALA A 133 4.54 6.81 -13.80
N ILE A 134 4.97 5.55 -13.83
CA ILE A 134 5.10 4.70 -12.65
C ILE A 134 6.06 5.32 -11.62
N LEU A 135 7.20 5.83 -12.07
CA LEU A 135 8.18 6.46 -11.18
C LEU A 135 7.64 7.73 -10.52
N ILE A 136 6.91 8.58 -11.27
CA ILE A 136 6.27 9.78 -10.74
C ILE A 136 5.20 9.40 -9.71
N GLN A 137 4.37 8.42 -10.00
CA GLN A 137 3.36 7.90 -9.09
C GLN A 137 4.00 7.33 -7.81
N ALA A 138 5.05 6.52 -7.96
CA ALA A 138 5.79 5.94 -6.85
C ALA A 138 6.43 7.03 -5.96
N ALA A 139 7.05 8.04 -6.57
CA ALA A 139 7.65 9.16 -5.84
C ALA A 139 6.59 9.96 -5.07
N PHE A 140 5.43 10.23 -5.70
CA PHE A 140 4.33 10.96 -5.07
C PHE A 140 3.71 10.15 -3.92
N THR A 141 3.49 8.85 -4.10
CA THR A 141 3.02 7.94 -3.05
C THR A 141 4.00 7.87 -1.89
N ALA A 142 5.30 7.74 -2.19
CA ALA A 142 6.35 7.71 -1.19
C ALA A 142 6.44 9.02 -0.38
N LEU A 143 6.23 10.17 -1.03
CA LEU A 143 6.19 11.48 -0.34
C LEU A 143 5.02 11.59 0.64
N LEU A 144 3.89 10.97 0.35
CA LEU A 144 2.72 10.96 1.25
C LEU A 144 2.86 9.97 2.40
N THR A 145 3.74 8.98 2.31
CA THR A 145 3.92 7.93 3.31
C THR A 145 4.10 8.46 4.74
N PRO A 146 4.99 9.46 5.03
CA PRO A 146 5.16 9.94 6.39
C PRO A 146 3.90 10.59 6.96
N SER A 147 3.08 11.22 6.13
CA SER A 147 1.82 11.83 6.55
C SER A 147 0.79 10.76 6.93
N VAL A 148 0.64 9.73 6.10
CA VAL A 148 -0.27 8.60 6.36
C VAL A 148 0.18 7.85 7.62
N PHE A 149 1.48 7.58 7.78
CA PHE A 149 2.03 6.94 8.97
C PHE A 149 1.79 7.73 10.27
N ARG A 150 1.76 9.06 10.21
CA ARG A 150 1.40 9.90 11.36
C ARG A 150 -0.08 9.78 11.70
N ILE A 151 -0.94 9.77 10.68
CA ILE A 151 -2.40 9.65 10.85
C ILE A 151 -2.75 8.27 11.46
N THR A 152 -2.19 7.18 10.94
CA THR A 152 -2.40 5.83 11.48
C THR A 152 -1.87 5.68 12.91
N ALA A 153 -0.69 6.25 13.19
CA ALA A 153 -0.11 6.26 14.53
C ALA A 153 -0.97 7.06 15.52
N TRP A 154 -1.54 8.19 15.09
CA TRP A 154 -2.46 8.99 15.91
C TRP A 154 -3.76 8.24 16.17
N GLY A 155 -4.37 7.64 15.13
CA GLY A 155 -5.57 6.82 15.25
C GLY A 155 -5.37 5.64 16.21
N SER A 156 -4.23 4.96 16.13
CA SER A 156 -3.91 3.83 17.01
C SER A 156 -3.76 4.25 18.49
N ARG A 157 -3.28 5.47 18.76
CA ARG A 157 -3.22 6.03 20.12
C ARG A 157 -4.59 6.33 20.69
N ILE A 158 -5.51 6.90 19.89
CA ILE A 158 -6.89 7.21 20.33
C ILE A 158 -7.64 5.92 20.68
N VAL A 159 -7.44 4.86 19.90
CA VAL A 159 -8.09 3.57 20.10
C VAL A 159 -7.48 2.77 21.26
N GLY A 160 -6.46 3.33 21.95
CA GLY A 160 -5.83 2.70 23.12
C GLY A 160 -5.00 1.46 22.78
N LEU A 161 -4.58 1.33 21.53
CA LEU A 161 -3.69 0.25 21.10
C LEU A 161 -2.28 0.61 21.57
N ARG A 162 -1.83 -0.01 22.67
CA ARG A 162 -0.43 0.03 23.09
C ARG A 162 0.39 -0.47 21.89
N GLN A 163 1.25 0.38 21.36
CA GLN A 163 2.32 -0.08 20.49
C GLN A 163 3.02 -1.21 21.25
N TYR A 164 3.09 -2.38 20.66
CA TYR A 164 3.86 -3.49 21.17
C TYR A 164 5.34 -3.08 21.15
N ASN A 165 5.73 -2.39 22.21
CA ASN A 165 7.10 -1.92 22.39
C ASN A 165 7.95 -3.16 22.73
N ARG A 166 8.59 -3.73 21.73
CA ARG A 166 9.53 -4.82 21.85
C ARG A 166 10.89 -4.26 22.28
N ASN A 167 10.91 -3.76 23.52
CA ASN A 167 12.14 -3.61 24.28
C ASN A 167 12.19 -4.76 25.27
N ARG A 168 12.76 -5.85 24.86
CA ARG A 168 13.49 -6.82 25.68
C ARG A 168 14.41 -7.64 24.78
#